data_749c2d087ccd781646e08bb053e769a2
#
_entry.id   749c2d087ccd781646e08bb053e769a2
#
_cell.length_a   1.000
_cell.length_b   1.000
_cell.length_c   1.000
_cell.angle_alpha   90.00
_cell.angle_beta   90.00
_cell.angle_gamma   90.00
#
_symmetry.space_group_name_H-M   'P 1'
#
loop_
_entity.id
_entity.type
_entity.pdbx_description
1 polymer ?
#
loop_
_entity_poly.entity_id
_entity_poly.type
_entity_poly.pdbx_seq_one_letter_code
_entity_poly.pdbx_strand_id
1 'polypeptide(L)'
;MPENRNILFIVIDQLRADCLTGALGEHVDLPNLRRFMTEAVTFKKHYSVTSPCGPSRASLLTGQYAMNHRSVRNGTPLRHDTPNLATELRKSGYLPMLFGYTDTSVDPRVYPAEDPALKCLEYVMPGFHEMLEMRFEKSYPWLSHLAAQGYQFETRNDLYTPTSPVGRVPKLNDPALYKAQDSDTAFLTDAFLANSATRQQGNWFTHLTYIRPHPPLVAPAPYNTLYQPAELPLPKRLQTRALEEQVHPFFGPMLRHTTPEKFVHGFPDLDQTDETVQPLRAIYLGLATEVDHHIGRVISDLKSKGQYDDTLIIITADHGEMLGDRHAWGKMTVYEAAYNTPLIIKMPENDARAGQEVVAPTESIDITPTILDWIGRDVPSSMDGRSLLPLLKGSLPSDWRSATFSELDFGDPVNPTLWQTMLGTTLRESCLGILRDGRFTLVEFAADLPPLLFDHQANGEEENVAMQVEYASDLARMSRQMLRFRMQHTDQMLSSAAITLDGVKWHRAH
;
A
#
# COMPACT_ATOMS: atom_id res chain seq x y z
N MET A 1 2.48 20.68 26.06
CA MET A 1 2.67 19.92 24.80
C MET A 1 4.12 19.49 24.81
N PRO A 2 4.48 18.28 24.35
CA PRO A 2 5.90 17.89 24.25
C PRO A 2 6.64 18.90 23.37
N GLU A 3 7.84 19.28 23.76
CA GLU A 3 8.64 20.27 23.04
C GLU A 3 9.07 19.78 21.64
N ASN A 4 9.19 18.45 21.45
CA ASN A 4 9.57 17.83 20.17
C ASN A 4 8.47 16.91 19.66
N ARG A 5 8.02 17.16 18.42
CA ARG A 5 7.04 16.33 17.70
C ARG A 5 7.65 15.82 16.40
N ASN A 6 8.53 14.85 16.54
CA ASN A 6 9.19 14.21 15.42
C ASN A 6 8.29 13.12 14.82
N ILE A 7 8.32 12.96 13.52
CA ILE A 7 7.46 11.98 12.83
C ILE A 7 8.30 11.23 11.78
N LEU A 8 8.34 9.92 11.92
CA LEU A 8 8.85 9.00 10.89
C LEU A 8 7.68 8.18 10.35
N PHE A 9 7.38 8.37 9.07
CA PHE A 9 6.33 7.63 8.37
C PHE A 9 6.96 6.71 7.32
N ILE A 10 6.96 5.40 7.57
CA ILE A 10 7.53 4.37 6.70
C ILE A 10 6.40 3.66 5.95
N VAL A 11 6.52 3.60 4.63
CA VAL A 11 5.66 2.78 3.76
C VAL A 11 6.53 1.74 3.06
N ILE A 12 6.10 0.48 3.12
CA ILE A 12 6.74 -0.67 2.50
C ILE A 12 5.84 -1.13 1.36
N ASP A 13 6.25 -0.86 0.10
CA ASP A 13 5.41 -1.16 -1.06
C ASP A 13 5.10 -2.66 -1.15
N GLN A 14 3.80 -2.97 -1.21
CA GLN A 14 3.29 -4.32 -1.48
C GLN A 14 3.58 -5.36 -0.37
N LEU A 15 3.82 -4.92 0.88
CA LEU A 15 4.02 -5.86 1.99
C LEU A 15 2.67 -6.42 2.49
N ARG A 16 2.51 -7.73 2.45
CA ARG A 16 1.34 -8.44 2.99
C ARG A 16 1.30 -8.37 4.51
N ALA A 17 0.12 -8.11 5.08
CA ALA A 17 -0.08 -8.11 6.54
C ALA A 17 0.18 -9.49 7.16
N ASP A 18 -0.13 -10.58 6.46
CA ASP A 18 0.03 -11.94 6.97
C ASP A 18 1.50 -12.40 7.10
N CYS A 19 2.47 -11.64 6.58
CA CYS A 19 3.89 -11.80 6.91
C CYS A 19 4.19 -11.46 8.40
N LEU A 20 3.36 -10.64 9.03
CA LEU A 20 3.55 -10.22 10.43
C LEU A 20 2.51 -10.85 11.36
N THR A 21 1.25 -10.90 10.93
CA THR A 21 0.10 -11.23 11.80
C THR A 21 -0.75 -12.39 11.28
N GLY A 22 -0.25 -13.16 10.32
CA GLY A 22 -0.98 -14.25 9.66
C GLY A 22 -0.10 -15.46 9.31
N ALA A 23 -0.59 -16.28 8.38
CA ALA A 23 -0.02 -17.58 8.07
C ALA A 23 1.41 -17.55 7.53
N LEU A 24 1.76 -16.56 6.72
CA LEU A 24 3.15 -16.40 6.24
C LEU A 24 4.11 -15.99 7.36
N GLY A 25 3.59 -15.40 8.43
CA GLY A 25 4.39 -14.95 9.56
C GLY A 25 5.18 -16.04 10.28
N GLU A 26 4.74 -17.31 10.21
CA GLU A 26 5.47 -18.44 10.78
C GLU A 26 6.62 -18.91 9.87
N HIS A 27 6.65 -18.47 8.62
CA HIS A 27 7.60 -18.90 7.59
C HIS A 27 8.55 -17.79 7.13
N VAL A 28 8.44 -16.60 7.70
CA VAL A 28 9.29 -15.45 7.37
C VAL A 28 9.95 -14.88 8.64
N ASP A 29 11.23 -14.59 8.56
CA ASP A 29 12.00 -13.99 9.65
C ASP A 29 12.07 -12.47 9.48
N LEU A 30 11.30 -11.75 10.30
CA LEU A 30 11.22 -10.29 10.35
C LEU A 30 11.49 -9.80 11.78
N PRO A 31 12.72 -10.04 12.33
CA PRO A 31 13.01 -9.85 13.74
C PRO A 31 12.91 -8.38 14.20
N ASN A 32 13.22 -7.43 13.31
CA ASN A 32 13.21 -6.01 13.66
C ASN A 32 11.79 -5.45 13.73
N LEU A 33 10.93 -5.80 12.76
CA LEU A 33 9.51 -5.45 12.78
C LEU A 33 8.81 -6.13 13.96
N ARG A 34 9.09 -7.41 14.24
CA ARG A 34 8.53 -8.11 15.41
C ARG A 34 8.95 -7.47 16.73
N ARG A 35 10.23 -7.08 16.86
CA ARG A 35 10.68 -6.32 18.02
C ARG A 35 9.98 -4.98 18.11
N PHE A 36 9.86 -4.25 17.01
CA PHE A 36 9.15 -2.98 16.97
C PHE A 36 7.68 -3.12 17.39
N MET A 37 7.00 -4.21 16.98
CA MET A 37 5.63 -4.51 17.43
C MET A 37 5.52 -4.64 18.95
N THR A 38 6.55 -5.13 19.65
CA THR A 38 6.54 -5.20 21.13
C THR A 38 6.67 -3.83 21.81
N GLU A 39 7.13 -2.82 21.08
CA GLU A 39 7.31 -1.43 21.55
C GLU A 39 6.21 -0.49 21.01
N ALA A 40 5.23 -1.01 20.25
CA ALA A 40 4.24 -0.24 19.48
C ALA A 40 2.82 -0.85 19.62
N VAL A 41 1.83 -0.20 19.05
CA VAL A 41 0.47 -0.74 18.89
C VAL A 41 0.32 -1.30 17.47
N THR A 42 -0.16 -2.55 17.35
CA THR A 42 -0.37 -3.24 16.07
C THR A 42 -1.86 -3.30 15.74
N PHE A 43 -2.23 -2.91 14.53
CA PHE A 43 -3.60 -2.95 14.03
C PHE A 43 -3.80 -4.20 13.16
N LYS A 44 -4.64 -5.13 13.62
CA LYS A 44 -4.84 -6.45 12.97
C LYS A 44 -5.74 -6.40 11.74
N LYS A 45 -6.65 -5.41 11.66
CA LYS A 45 -7.64 -5.25 10.60
C LYS A 45 -7.49 -3.86 9.98
N HIS A 46 -6.35 -3.65 9.33
CA HIS A 46 -6.07 -2.42 8.60
C HIS A 46 -6.09 -2.69 7.10
N TYR A 47 -6.84 -1.87 6.37
CA TYR A 47 -7.06 -2.10 4.95
C TYR A 47 -6.71 -0.89 4.11
N SER A 48 -6.06 -1.13 2.98
CA SER A 48 -5.99 -0.16 1.90
C SER A 48 -7.39 0.08 1.33
N VAL A 49 -7.74 1.35 1.09
CA VAL A 49 -9.05 1.70 0.55
C VAL A 49 -9.11 1.62 -0.97
N THR A 50 -7.97 1.42 -1.63
CA THR A 50 -7.90 1.25 -3.09
C THR A 50 -6.58 0.62 -3.51
N SER A 51 -6.48 0.26 -4.78
CA SER A 51 -5.34 -0.32 -5.49
C SER A 51 -5.32 0.25 -6.91
N PRO A 52 -4.16 0.31 -7.61
CA PRO A 52 -2.80 -0.05 -7.19
C PRO A 52 -2.06 1.07 -6.42
N CYS A 53 -0.72 1.13 -6.51
CA CYS A 53 0.16 1.98 -5.71
C CYS A 53 -0.22 3.47 -5.75
N GLY A 54 -0.33 4.09 -6.94
CA GLY A 54 -0.64 5.52 -7.08
C GLY A 54 -1.95 5.91 -6.39
N PRO A 55 -3.10 5.28 -6.69
CA PRO A 55 -4.36 5.50 -5.98
C PRO A 55 -4.27 5.27 -4.48
N SER A 56 -3.63 4.17 -4.06
CA SER A 56 -3.48 3.86 -2.64
C SER A 56 -2.67 4.93 -1.91
N ARG A 57 -1.55 5.36 -2.47
CA ARG A 57 -0.70 6.43 -1.90
C ARG A 57 -1.42 7.78 -1.93
N ALA A 58 -2.20 8.06 -2.99
CA ALA A 58 -3.07 9.23 -3.02
C ALA A 58 -4.07 9.21 -1.86
N SER A 59 -4.79 8.09 -1.66
CA SER A 59 -5.69 7.92 -0.52
C SER A 59 -5.00 8.08 0.83
N LEU A 60 -3.87 7.38 1.03
CA LEU A 60 -3.07 7.39 2.25
C LEU A 60 -2.63 8.82 2.64
N LEU A 61 -2.13 9.59 1.68
CA LEU A 61 -1.55 10.91 1.91
C LEU A 61 -2.57 12.05 1.88
N THR A 62 -3.74 11.86 1.25
CA THR A 62 -4.83 12.85 1.27
C THR A 62 -5.86 12.57 2.36
N GLY A 63 -5.88 11.37 2.92
CA GLY A 63 -6.92 10.95 3.86
C GLY A 63 -8.29 10.80 3.20
N GLN A 64 -8.35 10.60 1.87
CA GLN A 64 -9.59 10.54 1.10
C GLN A 64 -9.80 9.18 0.43
N TYR A 65 -11.06 8.77 0.27
CA TYR A 65 -11.40 7.66 -0.63
C TYR A 65 -11.14 8.04 -2.10
N ALA A 66 -10.86 7.04 -2.94
CA ALA A 66 -10.59 7.27 -4.36
C ALA A 66 -11.80 7.85 -5.10
N MET A 67 -13.03 7.60 -4.63
CA MET A 67 -14.23 8.23 -5.17
C MET A 67 -14.24 9.76 -5.00
N ASN A 68 -13.48 10.32 -4.04
CA ASN A 68 -13.39 11.76 -3.79
C ASN A 68 -12.15 12.39 -4.45
N HIS A 69 -10.95 11.84 -4.28
CA HIS A 69 -9.75 12.42 -4.90
C HIS A 69 -9.59 12.07 -6.41
N ARG A 70 -10.25 11.02 -6.91
CA ARG A 70 -10.30 10.58 -8.32
C ARG A 70 -8.97 10.27 -9.01
N SER A 71 -7.86 10.17 -8.30
CA SER A 71 -6.63 9.58 -8.81
C SER A 71 -6.74 8.05 -8.67
N VAL A 72 -7.34 7.37 -9.64
CA VAL A 72 -7.90 6.02 -9.52
C VAL A 72 -7.07 4.91 -10.16
N ARG A 73 -5.98 5.28 -10.84
CA ARG A 73 -5.01 4.37 -11.47
C ARG A 73 -3.62 4.98 -11.43
N ASN A 74 -2.58 4.17 -11.56
CA ASN A 74 -1.25 4.70 -11.86
C ASN A 74 -1.32 5.54 -13.13
N GLY A 75 -0.78 6.76 -13.08
CA GLY A 75 -0.88 7.72 -14.16
C GLY A 75 -2.17 8.56 -14.21
N THR A 76 -3.15 8.32 -13.32
CA THR A 76 -4.29 9.25 -13.19
C THR A 76 -3.88 10.46 -12.36
N PRO A 77 -3.97 11.70 -12.92
CA PRO A 77 -3.56 12.90 -12.20
C PRO A 77 -4.34 13.13 -10.89
N LEU A 78 -3.64 13.57 -9.86
CA LEU A 78 -4.23 14.13 -8.66
C LEU A 78 -4.39 15.65 -8.84
N ARG A 79 -5.52 16.21 -8.44
CA ARG A 79 -5.73 17.66 -8.46
C ARG A 79 -4.66 18.36 -7.59
N HIS A 80 -4.06 19.42 -8.12
CA HIS A 80 -2.97 20.15 -7.46
C HIS A 80 -3.37 20.84 -6.15
N ASP A 81 -4.65 21.18 -6.00
CA ASP A 81 -5.23 21.85 -4.83
C ASP A 81 -5.79 20.88 -3.78
N THR A 82 -5.65 19.55 -3.99
CA THR A 82 -6.09 18.55 -3.02
C THR A 82 -5.24 18.66 -1.75
N PRO A 83 -5.87 18.93 -0.58
CA PRO A 83 -5.18 18.90 0.70
C PRO A 83 -4.54 17.52 0.94
N ASN A 84 -3.30 17.52 1.39
CA ASN A 84 -2.57 16.31 1.66
C ASN A 84 -1.67 16.49 2.89
N LEU A 85 -1.15 15.40 3.42
CA LEU A 85 -0.31 15.39 4.61
C LEU A 85 0.85 16.40 4.54
N ALA A 86 1.56 16.45 3.41
CA ALA A 86 2.72 17.34 3.28
C ALA A 86 2.32 18.82 3.26
N THR A 87 1.26 19.18 2.53
CA THR A 87 0.77 20.57 2.50
C THR A 87 0.25 21.02 3.87
N GLU A 88 -0.43 20.14 4.62
CA GLU A 88 -0.92 20.46 5.96
C GLU A 88 0.23 20.55 6.99
N LEU A 89 1.23 19.68 6.89
CA LEU A 89 2.43 19.75 7.72
C LEU A 89 3.21 21.05 7.49
N ARG A 90 3.31 21.53 6.25
CA ARG A 90 3.95 22.85 5.95
C ARG A 90 3.23 24.00 6.63
N LYS A 91 1.91 23.97 6.71
CA LYS A 91 1.13 24.99 7.46
C LYS A 91 1.42 24.96 8.97
N SER A 92 2.01 23.88 9.47
CA SER A 92 2.45 23.72 10.87
C SER A 92 3.95 23.92 11.07
N GLY A 93 4.67 24.41 10.04
CA GLY A 93 6.08 24.73 10.11
C GLY A 93 7.03 23.55 9.86
N TYR A 94 6.54 22.36 9.50
CA TYR A 94 7.40 21.25 9.10
C TYR A 94 7.96 21.43 7.69
N LEU A 95 9.14 20.88 7.46
CA LEU A 95 9.65 20.55 6.13
C LEU A 95 9.39 19.05 5.89
N PRO A 96 8.37 18.68 5.10
CA PRO A 96 8.08 17.28 4.82
C PRO A 96 9.15 16.68 3.91
N MET A 97 10.12 15.99 4.49
CA MET A 97 11.20 15.33 3.78
C MET A 97 10.74 14.00 3.20
N LEU A 98 11.04 13.75 1.92
CA LEU A 98 10.75 12.51 1.20
C LEU A 98 12.04 11.78 0.84
N PHE A 99 12.15 10.53 1.26
CA PHE A 99 13.13 9.57 0.78
C PHE A 99 12.37 8.45 0.07
N GLY A 100 12.51 8.37 -1.25
CA GLY A 100 11.75 7.45 -2.09
C GLY A 100 10.75 8.15 -2.99
N TYR A 101 9.47 7.76 -2.96
CA TYR A 101 8.46 8.22 -3.92
C TYR A 101 7.05 8.30 -3.31
N THR A 102 6.17 9.05 -3.98
CA THR A 102 4.74 9.14 -3.61
C THR A 102 3.80 8.60 -4.69
N ASP A 103 4.35 8.20 -5.84
CA ASP A 103 3.62 7.66 -6.99
C ASP A 103 2.41 8.56 -7.39
N THR A 104 2.67 9.86 -7.52
CA THR A 104 1.63 10.85 -7.79
C THR A 104 1.80 11.44 -9.18
N SER A 105 0.82 11.24 -10.07
CA SER A 105 0.80 11.95 -11.35
C SER A 105 0.28 13.37 -11.15
N VAL A 106 0.97 14.33 -11.74
CA VAL A 106 0.66 15.76 -11.55
C VAL A 106 -0.58 16.21 -12.31
N ASP A 107 -1.23 17.25 -11.82
CA ASP A 107 -2.36 17.88 -12.49
C ASP A 107 -1.90 18.64 -13.75
N PRO A 108 -2.26 18.18 -14.96
CA PRO A 108 -1.78 18.78 -16.20
C PRO A 108 -2.27 20.20 -16.44
N ARG A 109 -3.28 20.66 -15.70
CA ARG A 109 -3.87 22.00 -15.87
C ARG A 109 -2.99 23.13 -15.32
N VAL A 110 -2.00 22.79 -14.47
CA VAL A 110 -1.14 23.76 -13.79
C VAL A 110 0.33 23.70 -14.25
N TYR A 111 0.62 22.83 -15.21
CA TYR A 111 1.96 22.69 -15.78
C TYR A 111 1.97 23.11 -17.26
N PRO A 112 3.06 23.74 -17.76
CA PRO A 112 3.25 23.93 -19.19
C PRO A 112 3.24 22.59 -19.94
N ALA A 113 2.73 22.56 -21.16
CA ALA A 113 2.57 21.34 -21.94
C ALA A 113 3.89 20.53 -22.13
N GLU A 114 5.02 21.21 -22.14
CA GLU A 114 6.34 20.60 -22.35
C GLU A 114 7.06 20.22 -21.03
N ASP A 115 6.41 20.43 -19.88
CA ASP A 115 7.02 20.15 -18.58
C ASP A 115 7.35 18.66 -18.42
N PRO A 116 8.58 18.30 -18.01
CA PRO A 116 8.97 16.90 -17.79
C PRO A 116 8.10 16.15 -16.77
N ALA A 117 7.47 16.86 -15.82
CA ALA A 117 6.58 16.28 -14.83
C ALA A 117 5.36 15.61 -15.50
N LEU A 118 4.91 16.09 -16.67
CA LEU A 118 3.81 15.49 -17.45
C LEU A 118 4.20 14.19 -18.16
N LYS A 119 5.47 13.77 -18.06
CA LYS A 119 6.01 12.53 -18.65
C LYS A 119 6.50 11.56 -17.56
N CYS A 120 6.05 11.74 -16.32
CA CYS A 120 6.40 10.91 -15.18
C CYS A 120 5.13 10.46 -14.45
N LEU A 121 4.91 9.15 -14.38
CA LEU A 121 3.76 8.59 -13.68
C LEU A 121 3.92 8.69 -12.16
N GLU A 122 5.14 8.54 -11.67
CA GLU A 122 5.52 8.47 -10.25
C GLU A 122 6.14 9.80 -9.77
N TYR A 123 5.51 10.93 -10.09
CA TYR A 123 6.02 12.23 -9.64
C TYR A 123 5.76 12.45 -8.15
N VAL A 124 6.32 13.52 -7.59
CA VAL A 124 6.22 13.84 -6.16
C VAL A 124 4.92 14.59 -5.88
N MET A 125 4.18 14.13 -4.86
CA MET A 125 2.98 14.83 -4.38
C MET A 125 3.34 16.24 -3.88
N PRO A 126 2.52 17.25 -4.23
CA PRO A 126 2.75 18.63 -3.80
C PRO A 126 2.95 18.74 -2.28
N GLY A 127 3.91 19.57 -1.89
CA GLY A 127 4.23 19.83 -0.47
C GLY A 127 5.44 19.06 0.05
N PHE A 128 5.79 17.93 -0.49
CA PHE A 128 7.01 17.20 -0.12
C PHE A 128 8.28 17.91 -0.62
N HIS A 129 9.35 17.80 0.13
CA HIS A 129 10.71 18.10 -0.26
C HIS A 129 11.46 16.80 -0.54
N GLU A 130 11.73 16.54 -1.81
CA GLU A 130 12.40 15.31 -2.25
C GLU A 130 13.87 15.36 -1.88
N MET A 131 14.26 14.55 -0.88
CA MET A 131 15.64 14.42 -0.41
C MET A 131 16.41 13.42 -1.26
N LEU A 132 15.76 12.39 -1.75
CA LEU A 132 16.30 11.37 -2.63
C LEU A 132 15.24 10.89 -3.61
N GLU A 133 15.49 11.08 -4.90
CA GLU A 133 14.69 10.51 -5.97
C GLU A 133 14.95 9.00 -6.06
N MET A 134 13.93 8.21 -5.71
CA MET A 134 14.05 6.74 -5.69
C MET A 134 12.74 6.13 -6.17
N ARG A 135 12.30 6.51 -7.38
CA ARG A 135 11.09 6.02 -8.04
C ARG A 135 11.37 4.71 -8.76
N PHE A 136 10.38 3.85 -8.85
CA PHE A 136 10.52 2.64 -9.66
C PHE A 136 10.74 2.97 -11.15
N GLU A 137 10.04 3.96 -11.69
CA GLU A 137 10.20 4.42 -13.07
C GLU A 137 11.55 5.13 -13.31
N LYS A 138 12.01 5.90 -12.33
CA LYS A 138 13.24 6.71 -12.41
C LYS A 138 14.00 6.65 -11.11
N SER A 139 15.14 5.99 -11.10
CA SER A 139 16.02 5.84 -9.94
C SER A 139 17.46 6.25 -10.29
N TYR A 140 17.61 7.39 -10.98
CA TYR A 140 18.90 7.84 -11.46
C TYR A 140 20.01 7.97 -10.39
N PRO A 141 19.73 8.45 -9.16
CA PRO A 141 20.74 8.46 -8.10
C PRO A 141 21.30 7.07 -7.78
N TRP A 142 20.41 6.05 -7.70
CA TRP A 142 20.82 4.68 -7.45
C TRP A 142 21.59 4.09 -8.64
N LEU A 143 21.14 4.31 -9.87
CA LEU A 143 21.85 3.87 -11.08
C LEU A 143 23.26 4.46 -11.13
N SER A 144 23.39 5.75 -10.79
CA SER A 144 24.69 6.43 -10.72
C SER A 144 25.59 5.85 -9.63
N HIS A 145 25.01 5.50 -8.47
CA HIS A 145 25.72 4.79 -7.40
C HIS A 145 26.24 3.43 -7.87
N LEU A 146 25.39 2.61 -8.50
CA LEU A 146 25.82 1.31 -9.01
C LEU A 146 26.93 1.40 -10.05
N ALA A 147 26.81 2.35 -10.99
CA ALA A 147 27.87 2.60 -11.97
C ALA A 147 29.19 3.02 -11.30
N ALA A 148 29.15 3.85 -10.27
CA ALA A 148 30.34 4.26 -9.50
C ALA A 148 30.96 3.08 -8.71
N GLN A 149 30.17 2.10 -8.31
CA GLN A 149 30.64 0.84 -7.70
C GLN A 149 31.19 -0.15 -8.73
N GLY A 150 31.13 0.17 -10.03
CA GLY A 150 31.69 -0.66 -11.11
C GLY A 150 30.73 -1.71 -11.68
N TYR A 151 29.44 -1.69 -11.32
CA TYR A 151 28.44 -2.55 -11.93
C TYR A 151 28.23 -2.20 -13.40
N GLN A 152 28.16 -3.22 -14.26
CA GLN A 152 27.92 -3.07 -15.70
C GLN A 152 26.50 -3.52 -16.03
N PHE A 153 25.70 -2.64 -16.60
CA PHE A 153 24.35 -2.89 -17.08
C PHE A 153 24.06 -1.95 -18.27
N GLU A 154 23.32 -2.42 -19.25
CA GLU A 154 22.94 -1.64 -20.44
C GLU A 154 21.58 -0.95 -20.20
N THR A 155 20.68 -1.67 -19.55
CA THR A 155 19.34 -1.23 -19.24
C THR A 155 19.03 -1.40 -17.75
N ARG A 156 18.04 -0.69 -17.27
CA ARG A 156 17.53 -0.88 -15.92
C ARG A 156 16.99 -2.29 -15.68
N ASN A 157 16.44 -2.94 -16.72
CA ASN A 157 15.92 -4.30 -16.60
C ASN A 157 17.00 -5.34 -16.26
N ASP A 158 18.26 -5.08 -16.63
CA ASP A 158 19.38 -5.96 -16.28
C ASP A 158 19.57 -6.07 -14.78
N LEU A 159 19.29 -5.00 -14.04
CA LEU A 159 19.34 -4.96 -12.57
C LEU A 159 18.27 -5.85 -11.93
N TYR A 160 17.15 -6.02 -12.62
CA TYR A 160 15.98 -6.77 -12.13
C TYR A 160 15.83 -8.13 -12.81
N THR A 161 16.88 -8.58 -13.50
CA THR A 161 16.95 -9.94 -14.09
C THR A 161 17.89 -10.79 -13.26
N PRO A 162 17.48 -12.01 -12.84
CA PRO A 162 18.36 -12.92 -12.11
C PRO A 162 19.64 -13.22 -12.88
N THR A 163 20.79 -13.07 -12.21
CA THR A 163 22.12 -13.20 -12.83
C THR A 163 22.66 -14.62 -12.70
N SER A 164 22.71 -15.35 -13.81
CA SER A 164 23.23 -16.74 -13.86
C SER A 164 24.70 -16.79 -14.27
N PRO A 165 25.48 -17.73 -13.74
CA PRO A 165 26.82 -18.06 -14.26
C PRO A 165 26.75 -18.41 -15.75
N VAL A 166 27.78 -18.00 -16.50
CA VAL A 166 27.89 -18.29 -17.93
C VAL A 166 27.81 -19.79 -18.21
N GLY A 167 26.95 -20.18 -19.15
CA GLY A 167 26.75 -21.58 -19.56
C GLY A 167 25.78 -22.39 -18.69
N ARG A 168 25.21 -21.80 -17.66
CA ARG A 168 24.14 -22.43 -16.86
C ARG A 168 22.77 -21.87 -17.25
N VAL A 169 21.76 -22.73 -17.27
CA VAL A 169 20.37 -22.30 -17.45
C VAL A 169 19.95 -21.40 -16.26
N PRO A 170 19.39 -20.21 -16.50
CA PRO A 170 18.93 -19.33 -15.45
C PRO A 170 17.88 -19.98 -14.55
N LYS A 171 17.93 -19.68 -13.25
CA LYS A 171 16.95 -20.08 -12.25
C LYS A 171 16.29 -18.86 -11.63
N LEU A 172 15.04 -19.01 -11.21
CA LEU A 172 14.27 -17.93 -10.57
C LEU A 172 14.99 -17.35 -9.34
N ASN A 173 15.63 -18.21 -8.56
CA ASN A 173 16.36 -17.83 -7.36
C ASN A 173 17.85 -17.48 -7.60
N ASP A 174 18.28 -17.25 -8.83
CA ASP A 174 19.59 -16.64 -9.08
C ASP A 174 19.61 -15.21 -8.53
N PRO A 175 20.76 -14.72 -8.00
CA PRO A 175 20.81 -13.42 -7.35
C PRO A 175 20.61 -12.27 -8.34
N ALA A 176 20.21 -11.11 -7.82
CA ALA A 176 20.30 -9.84 -8.54
C ALA A 176 21.74 -9.54 -8.97
N LEU A 177 21.91 -8.67 -9.96
CA LEU A 177 23.22 -8.24 -10.45
C LEU A 177 24.04 -7.53 -9.36
N TYR A 178 23.37 -6.81 -8.48
CA TYR A 178 23.97 -6.04 -7.39
C TYR A 178 24.03 -6.85 -6.09
N LYS A 179 24.98 -6.47 -5.22
CA LYS A 179 25.09 -7.03 -3.86
C LYS A 179 24.06 -6.39 -2.93
N ALA A 180 23.73 -7.06 -1.83
CA ALA A 180 22.76 -6.57 -0.83
C ALA A 180 23.10 -5.16 -0.29
N GLN A 181 24.38 -4.87 -0.10
CA GLN A 181 24.83 -3.55 0.37
C GLN A 181 24.63 -2.41 -0.64
N ASP A 182 24.44 -2.74 -1.92
CA ASP A 182 24.26 -1.79 -3.02
C ASP A 182 22.84 -1.86 -3.59
N SER A 183 21.91 -2.58 -2.93
CA SER A 183 20.52 -2.69 -3.34
C SER A 183 19.80 -1.33 -3.27
N ASP A 184 18.67 -1.24 -3.96
CA ASP A 184 17.76 -0.09 -3.87
C ASP A 184 17.32 0.19 -2.43
N THR A 185 17.04 -0.85 -1.65
CA THR A 185 16.69 -0.79 -0.23
C THR A 185 17.85 -0.28 0.64
N ALA A 186 19.06 -0.78 0.41
CA ALA A 186 20.27 -0.35 1.12
C ALA A 186 20.60 1.11 0.81
N PHE A 187 20.62 1.47 -0.47
CA PHE A 187 20.92 2.82 -0.92
C PHE A 187 19.96 3.87 -0.36
N LEU A 188 18.66 3.58 -0.36
CA LEU A 188 17.66 4.45 0.24
C LEU A 188 17.88 4.64 1.74
N THR A 189 18.16 3.54 2.46
CA THR A 189 18.45 3.56 3.89
C THR A 189 19.70 4.38 4.20
N ASP A 190 20.78 4.17 3.45
CA ASP A 190 22.04 4.91 3.62
C ASP A 190 21.85 6.41 3.43
N ALA A 191 21.08 6.81 2.43
CA ALA A 191 20.73 8.21 2.21
C ALA A 191 19.94 8.81 3.39
N PHE A 192 18.95 8.09 3.93
CA PHE A 192 18.22 8.50 5.12
C PHE A 192 19.15 8.65 6.34
N LEU A 193 20.04 7.69 6.58
CA LEU A 193 20.98 7.71 7.70
C LEU A 193 22.00 8.85 7.56
N ALA A 194 22.50 9.10 6.35
CA ALA A 194 23.44 10.20 6.06
C ALA A 194 22.81 11.59 6.30
N ASN A 195 21.50 11.71 6.13
CA ASN A 195 20.77 12.97 6.35
C ASN A 195 20.37 13.24 7.81
N SER A 196 21.05 12.63 8.76
CA SER A 196 20.71 12.77 10.19
C SER A 196 20.82 14.22 10.70
N ALA A 197 21.68 15.06 10.11
CA ALA A 197 21.83 16.45 10.50
C ALA A 197 20.56 17.28 10.29
N THR A 198 19.73 16.95 9.28
CA THR A 198 18.46 17.64 9.03
C THR A 198 17.41 17.36 10.09
N ARG A 199 17.58 16.29 10.90
CA ARG A 199 16.69 15.88 11.99
C ARG A 199 17.15 16.41 13.38
N GLN A 200 18.19 17.21 13.44
CA GLN A 200 18.73 17.71 14.72
C GLN A 200 18.16 19.08 15.14
N GLN A 201 17.44 19.76 14.24
CA GLN A 201 16.96 21.12 14.49
C GLN A 201 15.42 21.15 14.48
N GLY A 202 14.82 21.14 15.68
CA GLY A 202 13.38 21.30 15.85
C GLY A 202 12.56 20.06 15.45
N ASN A 203 11.27 20.26 15.25
CA ASN A 203 10.34 19.23 14.82
C ASN A 203 10.60 18.84 13.36
N TRP A 204 10.74 17.55 13.09
CA TRP A 204 10.94 17.05 11.75
C TRP A 204 9.88 16.03 11.36
N PHE A 205 9.60 15.95 10.07
CA PHE A 205 8.79 14.90 9.45
C PHE A 205 9.59 14.28 8.30
N THR A 206 9.67 12.97 8.29
CA THR A 206 10.25 12.22 7.18
C THR A 206 9.29 11.12 6.72
N HIS A 207 9.02 11.11 5.41
CA HIS A 207 8.38 10.00 4.72
C HIS A 207 9.46 9.16 4.06
N LEU A 208 9.61 7.91 4.52
CA LEU A 208 10.56 6.93 4.00
C LEU A 208 9.77 5.81 3.34
N THR A 209 9.95 5.61 2.04
CA THR A 209 9.15 4.63 1.30
C THR A 209 10.04 3.66 0.56
N TYR A 210 9.98 2.38 0.95
CA TYR A 210 10.71 1.28 0.33
C TYR A 210 9.93 0.71 -0.84
N ILE A 211 10.63 0.46 -1.96
CA ILE A 211 10.04 -0.19 -3.14
C ILE A 211 9.85 -1.70 -2.85
N ARG A 212 10.82 -2.35 -2.18
CA ARG A 212 10.72 -3.78 -1.88
C ARG A 212 9.71 -4.05 -0.75
N PRO A 213 9.01 -5.21 -0.83
CA PRO A 213 9.14 -6.37 -1.72
C PRO A 213 8.39 -6.29 -3.08
N HIS A 214 7.97 -5.10 -3.54
CA HIS A 214 7.36 -4.91 -4.87
C HIS A 214 8.18 -5.57 -6.00
N PRO A 215 7.54 -6.24 -6.99
CA PRO A 215 8.22 -6.81 -8.17
C PRO A 215 9.05 -5.78 -8.96
N PRO A 216 9.99 -6.21 -9.80
CA PRO A 216 10.29 -7.60 -10.15
C PRO A 216 10.91 -8.41 -9.02
N LEU A 217 10.50 -9.69 -8.93
CA LEU A 217 10.91 -10.61 -7.87
C LEU A 217 12.33 -11.15 -8.16
N VAL A 218 13.29 -10.34 -7.79
CA VAL A 218 14.73 -10.68 -7.81
C VAL A 218 15.36 -10.09 -6.56
N ALA A 219 16.08 -10.91 -5.81
CA ALA A 219 16.72 -10.50 -4.57
C ALA A 219 18.25 -10.65 -4.66
N PRO A 220 19.03 -9.75 -4.04
CA PRO A 220 20.47 -9.95 -3.93
C PRO A 220 20.80 -11.10 -2.98
N ALA A 221 21.99 -11.73 -3.13
CA ALA A 221 22.45 -12.69 -2.16
C ALA A 221 22.74 -11.99 -0.81
N PRO A 222 22.38 -12.59 0.36
CA PRO A 222 21.86 -13.97 0.52
C PRO A 222 20.32 -14.08 0.46
N TYR A 223 19.58 -12.99 0.27
CA TYR A 223 18.12 -12.97 0.36
C TYR A 223 17.43 -13.80 -0.74
N ASN A 224 18.08 -13.99 -1.89
CA ASN A 224 17.58 -14.79 -3.00
C ASN A 224 17.38 -16.28 -2.69
N THR A 225 18.06 -16.81 -1.67
CA THR A 225 18.02 -18.22 -1.26
C THR A 225 17.78 -18.42 0.24
N LEU A 226 17.33 -17.39 0.92
CA LEU A 226 17.15 -17.41 2.38
C LEU A 226 16.07 -18.40 2.81
N TYR A 227 15.03 -18.56 2.02
CA TYR A 227 13.90 -19.46 2.27
C TYR A 227 13.89 -20.62 1.30
N GLN A 228 13.60 -21.84 1.83
CA GLN A 228 13.43 -23.03 1.00
C GLN A 228 11.99 -23.08 0.46
N PRO A 229 11.78 -23.10 -0.87
CA PRO A 229 10.44 -23.09 -1.45
C PRO A 229 9.53 -24.22 -0.93
N ALA A 230 10.10 -25.41 -0.69
CA ALA A 230 9.34 -26.58 -0.22
C ALA A 230 8.84 -26.49 1.24
N GLU A 231 9.38 -25.55 2.03
CA GLU A 231 8.98 -25.31 3.43
C GLU A 231 7.90 -24.23 3.57
N LEU A 232 7.58 -23.55 2.48
CA LEU A 232 6.57 -22.51 2.48
C LEU A 232 5.16 -23.10 2.31
N PRO A 233 4.13 -22.48 2.92
CA PRO A 233 2.76 -22.90 2.71
C PRO A 233 2.36 -22.72 1.24
N LEU A 234 1.58 -23.68 0.73
CA LEU A 234 1.04 -23.58 -0.62
C LEU A 234 0.10 -22.39 -0.73
N PRO A 235 0.00 -21.77 -1.92
CA PRO A 235 -0.96 -20.70 -2.15
C PRO A 235 -2.40 -21.20 -1.96
N LYS A 236 -3.25 -20.36 -1.37
CA LYS A 236 -4.68 -20.63 -1.21
C LYS A 236 -5.39 -20.44 -2.54
N ARG A 237 -5.75 -21.52 -3.22
CA ARG A 237 -6.37 -21.47 -4.55
C ARG A 237 -7.20 -22.73 -4.84
N LEU A 238 -8.16 -22.62 -5.73
CA LEU A 238 -8.89 -23.78 -6.25
C LEU A 238 -7.92 -24.68 -7.04
N GLN A 239 -8.34 -25.93 -7.26
CA GLN A 239 -7.49 -26.94 -7.89
C GLN A 239 -6.93 -26.50 -9.26
N THR A 240 -7.69 -25.74 -10.01
CA THR A 240 -7.27 -25.24 -11.31
C THR A 240 -7.65 -23.76 -11.50
N ARG A 241 -6.86 -23.05 -12.30
CA ARG A 241 -7.17 -21.70 -12.75
C ARG A 241 -8.55 -21.60 -13.43
N ALA A 242 -8.95 -22.61 -14.20
CA ALA A 242 -10.25 -22.63 -14.86
C ALA A 242 -11.42 -22.64 -13.86
N LEU A 243 -11.25 -23.26 -12.70
CA LEU A 243 -12.26 -23.21 -11.62
C LEU A 243 -12.31 -21.81 -10.99
N GLU A 244 -11.17 -21.14 -10.80
CA GLU A 244 -11.17 -19.76 -10.33
C GLU A 244 -11.85 -18.81 -11.34
N GLU A 245 -11.61 -18.97 -12.64
CA GLU A 245 -12.28 -18.18 -13.68
C GLU A 245 -13.81 -18.32 -13.66
N GLN A 246 -14.31 -19.49 -13.28
CA GLN A 246 -15.75 -19.79 -13.24
C GLN A 246 -16.48 -19.18 -12.04
N VAL A 247 -15.77 -18.77 -10.98
CA VAL A 247 -16.38 -18.18 -9.78
C VAL A 247 -17.13 -16.89 -10.13
N HIS A 248 -16.56 -16.08 -11.04
CA HIS A 248 -17.19 -14.83 -11.48
C HIS A 248 -16.58 -14.30 -12.79
N PRO A 249 -17.36 -13.66 -13.68
CA PRO A 249 -16.86 -13.11 -14.97
C PRO A 249 -15.67 -12.17 -14.83
N PHE A 250 -15.56 -11.41 -13.74
CA PHE A 250 -14.44 -10.51 -13.45
C PHE A 250 -13.08 -11.24 -13.40
N PHE A 251 -13.05 -12.50 -12.98
CA PHE A 251 -11.81 -13.23 -12.75
C PHE A 251 -11.11 -13.73 -14.01
N GLY A 252 -11.83 -13.94 -15.10
CA GLY A 252 -11.24 -14.32 -16.37
C GLY A 252 -10.18 -13.30 -16.84
N PRO A 253 -10.51 -12.01 -17.05
CA PRO A 253 -9.54 -10.98 -17.37
C PRO A 253 -8.52 -10.75 -16.26
N MET A 254 -8.92 -10.82 -14.97
CA MET A 254 -8.01 -10.66 -13.84
C MET A 254 -6.85 -11.66 -13.91
N LEU A 255 -7.14 -12.93 -14.02
CA LEU A 255 -6.13 -13.99 -14.04
C LEU A 255 -5.20 -13.90 -15.26
N ARG A 256 -5.69 -13.38 -16.40
CA ARG A 256 -4.84 -13.08 -17.58
C ARG A 256 -4.00 -11.82 -17.41
N HIS A 257 -4.46 -10.88 -16.61
CA HIS A 257 -3.72 -9.67 -16.27
C HIS A 257 -2.59 -9.95 -15.26
N THR A 258 -2.81 -10.86 -14.33
CA THR A 258 -1.94 -11.12 -13.16
C THR A 258 -1.18 -12.44 -13.29
N THR A 259 -0.34 -12.58 -14.32
CA THR A 259 0.44 -13.80 -14.57
C THR A 259 1.88 -13.67 -14.05
N PRO A 260 2.53 -14.77 -13.58
CA PRO A 260 3.81 -14.71 -12.87
C PRO A 260 4.96 -14.14 -13.70
N GLU A 261 4.97 -14.33 -15.03
CA GLU A 261 6.00 -13.79 -15.92
C GLU A 261 6.07 -12.25 -15.93
N LYS A 262 5.04 -11.57 -15.45
CA LYS A 262 5.04 -10.11 -15.30
C LYS A 262 5.74 -9.64 -14.02
N PHE A 263 6.03 -10.57 -13.12
CA PHE A 263 6.60 -10.29 -11.81
C PHE A 263 8.08 -10.68 -11.69
N VAL A 264 8.67 -11.26 -12.73
CA VAL A 264 10.09 -11.55 -12.80
C VAL A 264 10.59 -11.39 -14.23
N HIS A 265 11.75 -10.76 -14.43
CA HIS A 265 12.33 -10.59 -15.76
C HIS A 265 13.16 -11.81 -16.18
N GLY A 266 13.25 -12.03 -17.49
CA GLY A 266 14.07 -13.12 -18.07
C GLY A 266 13.38 -14.48 -18.15
N PHE A 267 12.10 -14.58 -17.74
CA PHE A 267 11.32 -15.82 -17.74
C PHE A 267 9.94 -15.61 -18.38
N PRO A 268 9.86 -15.58 -19.73
CA PRO A 268 8.61 -15.21 -20.43
C PRO A 268 7.52 -16.28 -20.41
N ASP A 269 7.90 -17.55 -20.14
CA ASP A 269 7.01 -18.71 -20.29
C ASP A 269 6.77 -19.42 -18.93
N LEU A 270 6.60 -18.64 -17.84
CA LEU A 270 6.31 -19.21 -16.53
C LEU A 270 4.87 -19.74 -16.47
N ASP A 271 4.75 -20.99 -16.04
CA ASP A 271 3.47 -21.56 -15.66
C ASP A 271 3.04 -21.13 -14.23
N GLN A 272 1.94 -21.66 -13.76
CA GLN A 272 1.44 -21.41 -12.40
C GLN A 272 1.44 -22.68 -11.54
N THR A 273 2.36 -23.60 -11.81
CA THR A 273 2.58 -24.78 -10.98
C THR A 273 3.25 -24.38 -9.66
N ASP A 274 3.22 -25.28 -8.68
CA ASP A 274 3.88 -25.02 -7.39
C ASP A 274 5.41 -24.92 -7.55
N GLU A 275 5.98 -25.58 -8.55
CA GLU A 275 7.40 -25.50 -8.91
C GLU A 275 7.84 -24.10 -9.37
N THR A 276 6.92 -23.32 -9.93
CA THR A 276 7.15 -21.91 -10.30
C THR A 276 6.75 -20.95 -9.18
N VAL A 277 5.60 -21.16 -8.55
CA VAL A 277 5.03 -20.23 -7.58
C VAL A 277 5.83 -20.21 -6.29
N GLN A 278 6.24 -21.36 -5.75
CA GLN A 278 6.96 -21.44 -4.47
C GLN A 278 8.34 -20.75 -4.49
N PRO A 279 9.18 -20.88 -5.51
CA PRO A 279 10.40 -20.07 -5.62
C PRO A 279 10.14 -18.57 -5.63
N LEU A 280 9.14 -18.09 -6.33
CA LEU A 280 8.80 -16.66 -6.37
C LEU A 280 8.30 -16.16 -5.00
N ARG A 281 7.52 -16.98 -4.27
CA ARG A 281 7.13 -16.68 -2.88
C ARG A 281 8.36 -16.58 -1.97
N ALA A 282 9.31 -17.50 -2.11
CA ALA A 282 10.56 -17.49 -1.33
C ALA A 282 11.38 -16.21 -1.59
N ILE A 283 11.47 -15.76 -2.83
CA ILE A 283 12.17 -14.50 -3.20
C ILE A 283 11.46 -13.30 -2.60
N TYR A 284 10.13 -13.24 -2.68
CA TYR A 284 9.35 -12.16 -2.07
C TYR A 284 9.60 -12.07 -0.55
N LEU A 285 9.61 -13.20 0.16
CA LEU A 285 9.91 -13.23 1.59
C LEU A 285 11.37 -12.82 1.88
N GLY A 286 12.30 -13.19 1.00
CA GLY A 286 13.69 -12.71 1.06
C GLY A 286 13.80 -11.19 0.95
N LEU A 287 13.08 -10.59 0.00
CA LEU A 287 13.02 -9.13 -0.15
C LEU A 287 12.36 -8.45 1.06
N ALA A 288 11.30 -9.05 1.64
CA ALA A 288 10.68 -8.55 2.87
C ALA A 288 11.67 -8.59 4.05
N THR A 289 12.50 -9.64 4.16
CA THR A 289 13.55 -9.75 5.18
C THR A 289 14.65 -8.71 4.97
N GLU A 290 15.02 -8.41 3.73
CA GLU A 290 15.97 -7.33 3.44
C GLU A 290 15.45 -6.00 3.96
N VAL A 291 14.18 -5.65 3.69
CA VAL A 291 13.54 -4.42 4.20
C VAL A 291 13.52 -4.42 5.73
N ASP A 292 13.18 -5.54 6.38
CA ASP A 292 13.20 -5.66 7.85
C ASP A 292 14.58 -5.34 8.43
N HIS A 293 15.65 -5.86 7.83
CA HIS A 293 17.01 -5.57 8.28
C HIS A 293 17.32 -4.06 8.18
N HIS A 294 16.88 -3.41 7.11
CA HIS A 294 17.08 -1.98 6.92
C HIS A 294 16.22 -1.11 7.84
N ILE A 295 15.00 -1.52 8.16
CA ILE A 295 14.17 -0.90 9.21
C ILE A 295 14.88 -1.02 10.57
N GLY A 296 15.51 -2.15 10.86
CA GLY A 296 16.35 -2.33 12.04
C GLY A 296 17.48 -1.30 12.14
N ARG A 297 18.14 -0.99 11.01
CA ARG A 297 19.18 0.05 10.92
C ARG A 297 18.61 1.45 11.21
N VAL A 298 17.44 1.77 10.64
CA VAL A 298 16.75 3.05 10.86
C VAL A 298 16.39 3.23 12.33
N ILE A 299 15.78 2.22 12.96
CA ILE A 299 15.41 2.25 14.38
C ILE A 299 16.65 2.37 15.28
N SER A 300 17.72 1.64 14.97
CA SER A 300 18.99 1.70 15.70
C SER A 300 19.64 3.09 15.61
N ASP A 301 19.57 3.74 14.46
CA ASP A 301 20.06 5.12 14.27
C ASP A 301 19.29 6.10 15.18
N LEU A 302 17.96 6.04 15.18
CA LEU A 302 17.12 6.88 16.04
C LEU A 302 17.43 6.64 17.53
N LYS A 303 17.58 5.38 17.95
CA LYS A 303 17.94 5.03 19.34
C LYS A 303 19.33 5.57 19.70
N SER A 304 20.32 5.41 18.83
CA SER A 304 21.69 5.89 19.07
C SER A 304 21.81 7.41 19.18
N LYS A 305 20.90 8.15 18.57
CA LYS A 305 20.83 9.62 18.58
C LYS A 305 19.86 10.17 19.63
N GLY A 306 19.24 9.32 20.44
CA GLY A 306 18.27 9.73 21.44
C GLY A 306 16.98 10.34 20.86
N GLN A 307 16.67 10.03 19.60
CA GLN A 307 15.48 10.54 18.89
C GLN A 307 14.30 9.56 18.92
N TYR A 308 14.55 8.29 19.25
CA TYR A 308 13.55 7.24 19.18
C TYR A 308 12.33 7.49 20.08
N ASP A 309 12.58 7.86 21.34
CA ASP A 309 11.52 8.03 22.34
C ASP A 309 10.61 9.22 22.00
N ASP A 310 11.18 10.29 21.42
CA ASP A 310 10.47 11.52 21.04
C ASP A 310 9.85 11.48 19.63
N THR A 311 9.87 10.33 18.95
CA THR A 311 9.38 10.21 17.56
C THR A 311 8.11 9.37 17.50
N LEU A 312 7.06 9.91 16.89
CA LEU A 312 5.93 9.15 16.36
C LEU A 312 6.43 8.34 15.17
N ILE A 313 6.42 7.01 15.28
CA ILE A 313 6.85 6.11 14.20
C ILE A 313 5.63 5.34 13.70
N ILE A 314 5.36 5.44 12.41
CA ILE A 314 4.28 4.74 11.72
C ILE A 314 4.90 3.87 10.64
N ILE A 315 4.59 2.57 10.66
CA ILE A 315 5.02 1.61 9.64
C ILE A 315 3.78 0.96 9.05
N THR A 316 3.63 1.04 7.73
CA THR A 316 2.52 0.44 6.99
C THR A 316 2.96 0.00 5.59
N ALA A 317 2.02 -0.59 4.82
CA ALA A 317 2.16 -0.80 3.40
C ALA A 317 1.04 -0.04 2.66
N ASP A 318 1.25 0.27 1.39
CA ASP A 318 0.22 0.89 0.55
C ASP A 318 -0.87 -0.10 0.14
N HIS A 319 -0.51 -1.34 -0.20
CA HIS A 319 -1.42 -2.46 -0.48
C HIS A 319 -0.67 -3.79 -0.23
N GLY A 320 -1.40 -4.91 -0.33
CA GLY A 320 -0.83 -6.25 -0.24
C GLY A 320 -0.45 -6.84 -1.60
N GLU A 321 -0.37 -8.16 -1.67
CA GLU A 321 0.07 -8.96 -2.82
C GLU A 321 -0.63 -10.32 -2.82
N MET A 322 -1.02 -10.84 -3.97
CA MET A 322 -1.65 -12.16 -4.08
C MET A 322 -0.66 -13.32 -3.95
N LEU A 323 0.58 -13.20 -4.42
CA LEU A 323 1.63 -14.24 -4.35
C LEU A 323 1.18 -15.63 -4.81
N GLY A 324 0.38 -15.72 -5.86
CA GLY A 324 -0.15 -16.98 -6.38
C GLY A 324 -1.43 -17.46 -5.68
N ASP A 325 -1.87 -16.85 -4.60
CA ASP A 325 -3.19 -17.10 -4.03
C ASP A 325 -4.26 -16.85 -5.10
N ARG A 326 -5.28 -17.72 -5.20
CA ARG A 326 -6.32 -17.66 -6.25
C ARG A 326 -5.76 -17.64 -7.67
N HIS A 327 -4.61 -18.27 -7.92
CA HIS A 327 -3.85 -18.21 -9.20
C HIS A 327 -3.55 -16.77 -9.66
N ALA A 328 -3.60 -15.78 -8.78
CA ALA A 328 -3.39 -14.37 -9.07
C ALA A 328 -2.06 -13.86 -8.51
N TRP A 329 -1.54 -12.79 -9.11
CA TRP A 329 -0.36 -12.05 -8.69
C TRP A 329 -0.67 -10.56 -8.63
N GLY A 330 0.04 -9.83 -7.79
CA GLY A 330 -0.17 -8.38 -7.60
C GLY A 330 -1.42 -8.06 -6.80
N LYS A 331 -2.04 -6.95 -7.16
CA LYS A 331 -3.06 -6.26 -6.35
C LYS A 331 -4.34 -5.88 -7.08
N MET A 332 -4.42 -6.11 -8.40
CA MET A 332 -5.61 -5.77 -9.21
C MET A 332 -6.70 -6.84 -9.07
N THR A 333 -7.27 -6.95 -7.90
CA THR A 333 -8.21 -8.01 -7.49
C THR A 333 -9.20 -7.51 -6.44
N VAL A 334 -10.07 -8.38 -5.95
CA VAL A 334 -11.06 -8.11 -4.89
C VAL A 334 -10.72 -8.79 -3.56
N TYR A 335 -9.74 -9.67 -3.56
CA TYR A 335 -9.38 -10.52 -2.44
C TYR A 335 -8.65 -9.80 -1.32
N GLU A 336 -8.83 -10.26 -0.10
CA GLU A 336 -8.31 -9.64 1.12
C GLU A 336 -6.79 -9.47 1.09
N ALA A 337 -6.06 -10.45 0.56
CA ALA A 337 -4.59 -10.43 0.51
C ALA A 337 -4.00 -9.21 -0.21
N ALA A 338 -4.76 -8.59 -1.13
CA ALA A 338 -4.35 -7.37 -1.83
C ALA A 338 -4.64 -6.08 -1.05
N TYR A 339 -5.54 -6.11 -0.06
CA TYR A 339 -6.01 -4.92 0.66
C TYR A 339 -5.62 -4.91 2.13
N ASN A 340 -5.48 -6.07 2.79
CA ASN A 340 -5.04 -6.13 4.18
C ASN A 340 -3.56 -5.81 4.27
N THR A 341 -3.23 -4.69 4.92
CA THR A 341 -1.87 -4.16 5.07
C THR A 341 -1.46 -4.09 6.53
N PRO A 342 -0.17 -4.25 6.85
CA PRO A 342 0.30 -4.03 8.20
C PRO A 342 0.11 -2.57 8.60
N LEU A 343 -0.22 -2.33 9.86
CA LEU A 343 -0.12 -1.00 10.47
C LEU A 343 0.40 -1.15 11.91
N ILE A 344 1.54 -0.52 12.17
CA ILE A 344 2.22 -0.53 13.47
C ILE A 344 2.54 0.93 13.83
N ILE A 345 2.07 1.39 15.00
CA ILE A 345 2.25 2.78 15.43
C ILE A 345 2.88 2.82 16.82
N LYS A 346 4.08 3.42 16.93
CA LYS A 346 4.72 3.77 18.20
C LYS A 346 4.47 5.25 18.50
N MET A 347 3.83 5.51 19.62
CA MET A 347 3.64 6.86 20.15
C MET A 347 4.82 7.25 21.04
N PRO A 348 5.27 8.51 21.04
CA PRO A 348 6.36 8.97 21.89
C PRO A 348 6.10 8.79 23.40
N GLU A 349 4.86 8.86 23.81
CA GLU A 349 4.48 8.97 25.23
C GLU A 349 3.71 7.76 25.76
N ASN A 350 3.66 6.64 25.01
CA ASN A 350 2.67 5.61 25.31
C ASN A 350 3.24 4.21 25.58
N ASP A 351 4.16 4.10 26.52
CA ASP A 351 4.68 2.81 26.97
C ASP A 351 3.60 1.87 27.53
N ALA A 352 2.50 2.41 28.08
CA ALA A 352 1.39 1.64 28.63
C ALA A 352 0.63 0.82 27.58
N ARG A 353 0.76 1.14 26.29
CA ARG A 353 0.12 0.44 25.17
C ARG A 353 1.09 -0.36 24.29
N ALA A 354 2.36 -0.37 24.65
CA ALA A 354 3.39 -1.13 23.95
C ALA A 354 3.03 -2.63 23.90
N GLY A 355 3.17 -3.22 22.71
CA GLY A 355 2.86 -4.62 22.46
C GLY A 355 1.37 -4.97 22.38
N GLN A 356 0.47 -3.98 22.42
CA GLN A 356 -0.96 -4.23 22.33
C GLN A 356 -1.47 -4.29 20.89
N GLU A 357 -2.56 -5.04 20.71
CA GLU A 357 -3.23 -5.19 19.41
C GLU A 357 -4.58 -4.47 19.40
N VAL A 358 -4.88 -3.83 18.27
CA VAL A 358 -6.18 -3.24 17.96
C VAL A 358 -6.87 -4.12 16.91
N VAL A 359 -8.06 -4.61 17.23
CA VAL A 359 -8.88 -5.46 16.36
C VAL A 359 -10.04 -4.72 15.69
N ALA A 360 -10.25 -3.44 16.04
CA ALA A 360 -11.22 -2.59 15.38
C ALA A 360 -10.80 -2.37 13.91
N PRO A 361 -11.75 -2.37 12.96
CA PRO A 361 -11.43 -2.14 11.55
C PRO A 361 -10.92 -0.71 11.33
N THR A 362 -9.80 -0.58 10.62
CA THR A 362 -9.16 0.69 10.27
C THR A 362 -8.78 0.71 8.79
N GLU A 363 -8.57 1.90 8.24
CA GLU A 363 -8.32 2.10 6.84
C GLU A 363 -7.10 3.00 6.60
N SER A 364 -6.43 2.84 5.46
CA SER A 364 -5.21 3.59 5.12
C SER A 364 -5.41 5.11 5.18
N ILE A 365 -6.61 5.59 4.88
CA ILE A 365 -6.98 7.01 4.97
C ILE A 365 -7.01 7.58 6.40
N ASP A 366 -6.97 6.73 7.44
CA ASP A 366 -6.99 7.16 8.83
C ASP A 366 -5.62 7.69 9.31
N ILE A 367 -4.54 7.36 8.60
CA ILE A 367 -3.16 7.69 9.02
C ILE A 367 -2.92 9.20 8.95
N THR A 368 -3.27 9.84 7.84
CA THR A 368 -3.08 11.29 7.68
C THR A 368 -3.86 12.11 8.73
N PRO A 369 -5.17 11.89 8.97
CA PRO A 369 -5.89 12.53 10.07
C PRO A 369 -5.27 12.27 11.45
N THR A 370 -4.74 11.08 11.69
CA THR A 370 -4.06 10.73 12.96
C THR A 370 -2.82 11.57 13.20
N ILE A 371 -1.99 11.75 12.16
CA ILE A 371 -0.78 12.59 12.27
C ILE A 371 -1.18 14.06 12.54
N LEU A 372 -2.17 14.58 11.82
CA LEU A 372 -2.63 15.96 11.99
C LEU A 372 -3.22 16.19 13.38
N ASP A 373 -4.07 15.30 13.86
CA ASP A 373 -4.66 15.35 15.19
C ASP A 373 -3.55 15.26 16.27
N TRP A 374 -2.57 14.36 16.11
CA TRP A 374 -1.47 14.23 17.06
C TRP A 374 -0.62 15.50 17.18
N ILE A 375 -0.39 16.24 16.09
CA ILE A 375 0.31 17.54 16.15
C ILE A 375 -0.60 18.69 16.61
N GLY A 376 -1.88 18.41 16.90
CA GLY A 376 -2.87 19.42 17.34
C GLY A 376 -3.37 20.30 16.22
N ARG A 377 -3.43 19.78 15.01
CA ARG A 377 -3.92 20.45 13.81
C ARG A 377 -5.35 19.99 13.50
N ASP A 378 -6.22 20.94 13.15
CA ASP A 378 -7.55 20.59 12.65
C ASP A 378 -7.41 19.72 11.37
N VAL A 379 -8.15 18.63 11.33
CA VAL A 379 -8.23 17.78 10.14
C VAL A 379 -9.11 18.48 9.09
N PRO A 380 -8.63 18.68 7.86
CA PRO A 380 -9.46 19.25 6.79
C PRO A 380 -10.76 18.47 6.58
N SER A 381 -11.87 19.17 6.41
CA SER A 381 -13.21 18.57 6.19
C SER A 381 -13.33 17.75 4.91
N SER A 382 -12.37 17.90 3.99
CA SER A 382 -12.27 17.06 2.79
C SER A 382 -11.67 15.68 3.03
N MET A 383 -11.08 15.42 4.21
CA MET A 383 -10.54 14.12 4.56
C MET A 383 -11.65 13.22 5.08
N ASP A 384 -11.73 12.01 4.54
CA ASP A 384 -12.75 11.02 4.91
C ASP A 384 -12.30 10.13 6.09
N GLY A 385 -10.98 10.04 6.31
CA GLY A 385 -10.38 9.23 7.35
C GLY A 385 -10.63 9.75 8.76
N ARG A 386 -10.49 8.87 9.74
CA ARG A 386 -10.72 9.15 11.17
C ARG A 386 -9.41 9.02 11.96
N SER A 387 -9.16 9.92 12.90
CA SER A 387 -7.99 9.80 13.78
C SER A 387 -7.99 8.50 14.57
N LEU A 388 -6.87 7.78 14.56
CA LEU A 388 -6.63 6.57 15.33
C LEU A 388 -6.21 6.87 16.78
N LEU A 389 -6.03 8.13 17.17
CA LEU A 389 -5.58 8.49 18.54
C LEU A 389 -6.47 7.91 19.65
N PRO A 390 -7.82 7.86 19.53
CA PRO A 390 -8.63 7.19 20.54
C PRO A 390 -8.27 5.71 20.69
N LEU A 391 -8.07 4.97 19.59
CA LEU A 391 -7.71 3.56 19.61
C LEU A 391 -6.29 3.35 20.18
N LEU A 392 -5.35 4.21 19.82
CA LEU A 392 -3.98 4.23 20.36
C LEU A 392 -3.98 4.49 21.88
N LYS A 393 -4.93 5.25 22.39
CA LYS A 393 -5.14 5.50 23.83
C LYS A 393 -6.00 4.42 24.52
N GLY A 394 -6.44 3.39 23.78
CA GLY A 394 -7.23 2.28 24.32
C GLY A 394 -8.73 2.55 24.44
N SER A 395 -9.23 3.59 23.78
CA SER A 395 -10.65 3.92 23.76
C SER A 395 -11.23 3.60 22.37
N LEU A 396 -12.29 2.80 22.35
CA LEU A 396 -13.07 2.55 21.12
C LEU A 396 -14.30 3.47 21.12
N PRO A 397 -14.35 4.49 20.26
CA PRO A 397 -15.54 5.35 20.14
C PRO A 397 -16.79 4.53 19.78
N SER A 398 -17.93 4.86 20.37
CA SER A 398 -19.19 4.13 20.17
C SER A 398 -19.71 4.21 18.73
N ASP A 399 -19.29 5.22 17.98
CA ASP A 399 -19.59 5.45 16.57
C ASP A 399 -18.48 4.97 15.64
N TRP A 400 -17.49 4.19 16.15
CA TRP A 400 -16.44 3.66 15.30
C TRP A 400 -17.02 2.75 14.22
N ARG A 401 -16.37 2.74 13.03
CA ARG A 401 -16.83 1.93 11.90
C ARG A 401 -16.86 0.44 12.25
N SER A 402 -17.89 -0.26 11.76
CA SER A 402 -18.03 -1.71 11.88
C SER A 402 -17.63 -2.47 10.60
N ALA A 403 -17.32 -1.73 9.54
CA ALA A 403 -16.93 -2.27 8.24
C ALA A 403 -15.89 -1.37 7.59
N THR A 404 -15.06 -1.92 6.69
CA THR A 404 -14.14 -1.18 5.84
C THR A 404 -14.64 -1.15 4.41
N PHE A 405 -14.31 -0.05 3.69
CA PHE A 405 -14.65 0.11 2.30
C PHE A 405 -13.37 0.27 1.46
N SER A 406 -13.33 -0.48 0.36
CA SER A 406 -12.28 -0.33 -0.66
C SER A 406 -12.92 -0.25 -2.03
N GLU A 407 -12.20 0.31 -3.00
CA GLU A 407 -12.66 0.41 -4.37
C GLU A 407 -11.53 0.14 -5.36
N LEU A 408 -11.89 -0.25 -6.57
CA LEU A 408 -10.96 -0.53 -7.65
C LEU A 408 -11.53 -0.03 -8.97
N ASP A 409 -10.79 0.86 -9.64
CA ASP A 409 -11.02 1.22 -11.04
C ASP A 409 -10.09 0.35 -11.91
N PHE A 410 -10.68 -0.45 -12.79
CA PHE A 410 -9.95 -1.40 -13.65
C PHE A 410 -10.04 -1.09 -15.14
N GLY A 411 -10.55 0.09 -15.50
CA GLY A 411 -10.59 0.60 -16.87
C GLY A 411 -9.45 1.57 -17.18
N ASP A 412 -9.13 1.77 -18.47
CA ASP A 412 -8.17 2.77 -18.94
C ASP A 412 -8.79 3.64 -20.02
N PRO A 413 -8.62 4.98 -19.99
CA PRO A 413 -9.24 5.89 -20.96
C PRO A 413 -8.55 5.91 -22.31
N VAL A 414 -7.29 5.45 -22.39
CA VAL A 414 -6.45 5.50 -23.59
C VAL A 414 -6.26 4.12 -24.20
N ASN A 415 -5.91 3.13 -23.36
CA ASN A 415 -5.62 1.77 -23.78
C ASN A 415 -6.58 0.82 -23.06
N PRO A 416 -7.70 0.41 -23.68
CA PRO A 416 -8.68 -0.46 -23.05
C PRO A 416 -8.05 -1.69 -22.39
N THR A 417 -8.38 -1.93 -21.13
CA THR A 417 -7.85 -3.06 -20.36
C THR A 417 -8.46 -4.39 -20.81
N LEU A 418 -7.91 -5.51 -20.31
CA LEU A 418 -8.49 -6.83 -20.54
C LEU A 418 -9.93 -6.93 -20.03
N TRP A 419 -10.26 -6.28 -18.90
CA TRP A 419 -11.64 -6.23 -18.39
C TRP A 419 -12.57 -5.50 -19.35
N GLN A 420 -12.19 -4.31 -19.82
CA GLN A 420 -13.00 -3.57 -20.79
C GLN A 420 -13.21 -4.38 -22.07
N THR A 421 -12.15 -5.02 -22.58
CA THR A 421 -12.21 -5.78 -23.82
C THR A 421 -13.03 -7.07 -23.69
N MET A 422 -12.82 -7.84 -22.60
CA MET A 422 -13.45 -9.16 -22.44
C MET A 422 -14.87 -9.07 -21.87
N LEU A 423 -15.17 -8.06 -21.03
CA LEU A 423 -16.48 -7.88 -20.41
C LEU A 423 -17.36 -6.88 -21.19
N GLY A 424 -16.80 -6.17 -22.18
CA GLY A 424 -17.51 -5.16 -22.96
C GLY A 424 -17.88 -3.90 -22.14
N THR A 425 -17.15 -3.61 -21.06
CA THR A 425 -17.46 -2.48 -20.18
C THR A 425 -16.89 -1.17 -20.70
N THR A 426 -17.62 -0.09 -20.51
CA THR A 426 -17.13 1.28 -20.70
C THR A 426 -16.18 1.68 -19.55
N LEU A 427 -15.46 2.80 -19.73
CA LEU A 427 -14.61 3.35 -18.67
C LEU A 427 -15.39 3.61 -17.36
N ARG A 428 -16.64 4.10 -17.46
CA ARG A 428 -17.48 4.41 -16.29
C ARG A 428 -17.99 3.17 -15.56
N GLU A 429 -18.16 2.07 -16.29
CA GLU A 429 -18.59 0.78 -15.75
C GLU A 429 -17.42 -0.04 -15.19
N SER A 430 -16.19 0.35 -15.53
CA SER A 430 -14.97 -0.39 -15.12
C SER A 430 -14.49 -0.02 -13.72
N CYS A 431 -15.42 -0.04 -12.75
CA CYS A 431 -15.08 0.14 -11.33
C CYS A 431 -15.98 -0.74 -10.46
N LEU A 432 -15.50 -0.99 -9.24
CA LEU A 432 -16.20 -1.78 -8.24
C LEU A 432 -15.97 -1.21 -6.83
N GLY A 433 -16.87 -1.57 -5.91
CA GLY A 433 -16.73 -1.29 -4.49
C GLY A 433 -16.68 -2.59 -3.69
N ILE A 434 -15.89 -2.61 -2.63
CA ILE A 434 -15.69 -3.75 -1.74
C ILE A 434 -16.03 -3.32 -0.33
N LEU A 435 -17.00 -3.95 0.30
CA LEU A 435 -17.38 -3.71 1.70
C LEU A 435 -17.08 -4.95 2.53
N ARG A 436 -16.25 -4.79 3.57
CA ARG A 436 -15.88 -5.88 4.49
C ARG A 436 -16.42 -5.59 5.88
N ASP A 437 -17.27 -6.44 6.41
CA ASP A 437 -17.67 -6.43 7.82
C ASP A 437 -16.96 -7.56 8.61
N GLY A 438 -17.44 -7.85 9.80
CA GLY A 438 -16.83 -8.92 10.63
C GLY A 438 -17.01 -10.34 10.09
N ARG A 439 -17.90 -10.58 9.14
CA ARG A 439 -18.21 -11.88 8.58
C ARG A 439 -18.17 -11.93 7.06
N PHE A 440 -18.65 -10.87 6.38
CA PHE A 440 -18.83 -10.90 4.93
C PHE A 440 -17.90 -9.93 4.20
N THR A 441 -17.51 -10.31 2.99
CA THR A 441 -17.01 -9.38 1.97
C THR A 441 -18.01 -9.34 0.83
N LEU A 442 -18.59 -8.16 0.59
CA LEU A 442 -19.42 -7.85 -0.57
C LEU A 442 -18.60 -7.11 -1.62
N VAL A 443 -18.72 -7.50 -2.89
CA VAL A 443 -18.24 -6.75 -4.04
C VAL A 443 -19.41 -6.41 -4.96
N GLU A 444 -19.57 -5.11 -5.21
CA GLU A 444 -20.55 -4.59 -6.17
C GLU A 444 -19.82 -3.94 -7.34
N PHE A 445 -20.32 -4.16 -8.54
CA PHE A 445 -19.77 -3.66 -9.79
C PHE A 445 -20.63 -2.52 -10.34
N ALA A 446 -19.98 -1.53 -10.96
CA ALA A 446 -20.70 -0.49 -11.70
C ALA A 446 -21.28 -1.02 -13.03
N ALA A 447 -20.65 -2.06 -13.59
CA ALA A 447 -21.18 -2.81 -14.73
C ALA A 447 -22.34 -3.70 -14.32
N ASP A 448 -23.12 -4.17 -15.31
CA ASP A 448 -24.18 -5.18 -15.11
C ASP A 448 -23.52 -6.57 -14.94
N LEU A 449 -22.81 -6.76 -13.82
CA LEU A 449 -22.20 -8.00 -13.40
C LEU A 449 -22.87 -8.46 -12.09
N PRO A 450 -23.01 -9.78 -11.85
CA PRO A 450 -23.54 -10.25 -10.58
C PRO A 450 -22.63 -9.82 -9.41
N PRO A 451 -23.17 -9.62 -8.21
CA PRO A 451 -22.34 -9.32 -7.04
C PRO A 451 -21.51 -10.55 -6.60
N LEU A 452 -20.42 -10.28 -5.87
CA LEU A 452 -19.71 -11.30 -5.10
C LEU A 452 -20.05 -11.13 -3.62
N LEU A 453 -20.36 -12.22 -2.95
CA LEU A 453 -20.50 -12.28 -1.49
C LEU A 453 -19.69 -13.45 -0.97
N PHE A 454 -18.70 -13.17 -0.12
CA PHE A 454 -17.87 -14.17 0.54
C PHE A 454 -18.24 -14.26 2.03
N ASP A 455 -18.48 -15.46 2.56
CA ASP A 455 -18.72 -15.70 3.98
C ASP A 455 -17.48 -16.28 4.65
N HIS A 456 -16.76 -15.44 5.41
CA HIS A 456 -15.51 -15.81 6.10
C HIS A 456 -15.70 -16.82 7.24
N GLN A 457 -16.95 -17.09 7.68
CA GLN A 457 -17.26 -18.13 8.65
C GLN A 457 -17.60 -19.48 8.00
N ALA A 458 -17.72 -19.53 6.68
CA ALA A 458 -17.95 -20.74 5.90
C ALA A 458 -16.71 -21.05 5.02
N ASN A 459 -16.82 -20.85 3.73
CA ASN A 459 -15.77 -21.18 2.77
C ASN A 459 -14.79 -20.00 2.46
N GLY A 460 -14.89 -18.91 3.22
CA GLY A 460 -14.07 -17.72 2.99
C GLY A 460 -14.24 -17.16 1.58
N GLU A 461 -13.13 -16.79 0.95
CA GLU A 461 -13.13 -16.27 -0.42
C GLU A 461 -13.13 -17.36 -1.50
N GLU A 462 -13.34 -18.64 -1.15
CA GLU A 462 -13.34 -19.75 -2.11
C GLU A 462 -14.64 -19.87 -2.89
N GLU A 463 -15.74 -19.43 -2.31
CA GLU A 463 -17.08 -19.58 -2.87
C GLU A 463 -17.83 -18.26 -2.87
N ASN A 464 -18.40 -17.92 -4.04
CA ASN A 464 -19.35 -16.82 -4.14
C ASN A 464 -20.75 -17.32 -3.73
N VAL A 465 -21.24 -16.88 -2.58
CA VAL A 465 -22.55 -17.26 -2.04
C VAL A 465 -23.67 -16.27 -2.38
N ALA A 466 -23.39 -15.23 -3.18
CA ALA A 466 -24.33 -14.15 -3.48
C ALA A 466 -25.66 -14.61 -4.08
N MET A 467 -25.65 -15.71 -4.86
CA MET A 467 -26.84 -16.23 -5.55
C MET A 467 -27.55 -17.34 -4.77
N GLN A 468 -27.08 -17.71 -3.58
CA GLN A 468 -27.71 -18.73 -2.75
C GLN A 468 -28.83 -18.10 -1.93
N VAL A 469 -30.01 -18.76 -1.90
CA VAL A 469 -31.23 -18.20 -1.31
C VAL A 469 -31.09 -17.90 0.18
N GLU A 470 -30.37 -18.72 0.90
CA GLU A 470 -30.05 -18.54 2.34
C GLU A 470 -29.30 -17.27 2.66
N TYR A 471 -28.51 -16.73 1.72
CA TYR A 471 -27.75 -15.50 1.89
C TYR A 471 -28.45 -14.23 1.34
N ALA A 472 -29.66 -14.36 0.79
CA ALA A 472 -30.38 -13.24 0.18
C ALA A 472 -30.60 -12.05 1.13
N SER A 473 -30.85 -12.31 2.42
CA SER A 473 -30.99 -11.27 3.43
C SER A 473 -29.68 -10.56 3.76
N ASP A 474 -28.57 -11.32 3.80
CA ASP A 474 -27.24 -10.77 4.03
C ASP A 474 -26.76 -9.95 2.85
N LEU A 475 -26.95 -10.42 1.62
CA LEU A 475 -26.66 -9.67 0.41
C LEU A 475 -27.42 -8.33 0.41
N ALA A 476 -28.75 -8.37 0.65
CA ALA A 476 -29.55 -7.15 0.70
C ALA A 476 -29.11 -6.18 1.81
N ARG A 477 -28.70 -6.69 2.97
CA ARG A 477 -28.16 -5.90 4.08
C ARG A 477 -26.85 -5.23 3.69
N MET A 478 -25.90 -5.98 3.14
CA MET A 478 -24.57 -5.49 2.76
C MET A 478 -24.65 -4.50 1.60
N SER A 479 -25.45 -4.76 0.57
CA SER A 479 -25.66 -3.81 -0.55
C SER A 479 -26.28 -2.50 -0.07
N ARG A 480 -27.25 -2.55 0.86
CA ARG A 480 -27.83 -1.35 1.46
C ARG A 480 -26.81 -0.61 2.32
N GLN A 481 -25.95 -1.31 3.04
CA GLN A 481 -24.87 -0.69 3.81
C GLN A 481 -23.85 0.00 2.89
N MET A 482 -23.45 -0.63 1.79
CA MET A 482 -22.56 -0.02 0.78
C MET A 482 -23.18 1.23 0.14
N LEU A 483 -24.46 1.17 -0.22
CA LEU A 483 -25.16 2.34 -0.78
C LEU A 483 -25.18 3.52 0.21
N ARG A 484 -25.52 3.26 1.49
CA ARG A 484 -25.47 4.30 2.53
C ARG A 484 -24.06 4.87 2.68
N PHE A 485 -23.05 4.01 2.70
CA PHE A 485 -21.66 4.40 2.80
C PHE A 485 -21.28 5.38 1.68
N ARG A 486 -21.55 5.03 0.42
CA ARG A 486 -21.25 5.89 -0.72
C ARG A 486 -22.00 7.22 -0.67
N MET A 487 -23.27 7.24 -0.22
CA MET A 487 -24.04 8.46 -0.04
C MET A 487 -23.50 9.36 1.07
N GLN A 488 -22.98 8.77 2.16
CA GLN A 488 -22.43 9.50 3.31
C GLN A 488 -21.03 10.07 3.06
N HIS A 489 -20.23 9.40 2.21
CA HIS A 489 -18.83 9.79 1.92
C HIS A 489 -18.68 10.45 0.54
N THR A 490 -19.75 10.88 -0.10
CA THR A 490 -19.66 11.79 -1.25
C THR A 490 -19.01 13.10 -0.80
N ASP A 491 -18.14 13.69 -1.62
CA ASP A 491 -17.43 14.94 -1.31
C ASP A 491 -18.38 15.99 -0.71
N GLN A 492 -18.11 16.40 0.50
CA GLN A 492 -18.90 17.36 1.28
C GLN A 492 -18.15 18.67 1.55
N MET A 493 -17.07 18.97 0.85
CA MET A 493 -16.19 20.09 1.13
C MET A 493 -16.96 21.41 1.30
N LEU A 494 -17.91 21.70 0.42
CA LEU A 494 -18.74 22.91 0.49
C LEU A 494 -20.14 22.65 1.08
N SER A 495 -20.64 21.41 1.06
CA SER A 495 -21.95 21.09 1.63
C SER A 495 -21.99 21.18 3.16
N SER A 496 -20.82 21.20 3.81
CA SER A 496 -20.68 21.48 5.24
C SER A 496 -20.67 22.98 5.59
N ALA A 497 -20.75 23.87 4.59
CA ALA A 497 -20.78 25.30 4.77
C ALA A 497 -22.18 25.88 4.49
N ALA A 498 -22.58 26.90 5.24
CA ALA A 498 -23.76 27.69 4.97
C ALA A 498 -23.41 29.18 4.90
N ILE A 499 -23.85 29.85 3.84
CA ILE A 499 -23.81 31.32 3.75
C ILE A 499 -25.01 31.88 4.49
N THR A 500 -24.74 32.69 5.49
CA THR A 500 -25.81 33.35 6.31
C THR A 500 -25.65 34.87 6.28
N LEU A 501 -26.62 35.58 6.79
CA LEU A 501 -26.54 37.05 6.91
C LEU A 501 -25.39 37.52 7.82
N ASP A 502 -24.90 36.64 8.70
CA ASP A 502 -23.74 36.90 9.59
C ASP A 502 -22.42 36.40 8.99
N GLY A 503 -22.40 35.97 7.74
CA GLY A 503 -21.24 35.41 7.06
C GLY A 503 -21.29 33.88 6.92
N VAL A 504 -20.13 33.27 6.60
CA VAL A 504 -20.02 31.83 6.39
C VAL A 504 -20.01 31.10 7.73
N LYS A 505 -20.90 30.13 7.87
CA LYS A 505 -20.89 29.17 9.00
C LYS A 505 -20.49 27.79 8.50
N TRP A 506 -19.54 27.18 9.18
CA TRP A 506 -19.07 25.83 8.88
C TRP A 506 -19.63 24.85 9.91
N HIS A 507 -20.17 23.73 9.44
CA HIS A 507 -20.39 22.57 10.29
C HIS A 507 -19.04 21.91 10.55
N ARG A 508 -18.59 21.97 11.80
CA ARG A 508 -17.40 21.21 12.22
C ARG A 508 -17.87 19.79 12.53
N ALA A 509 -17.42 18.82 11.75
CA ALA A 509 -17.48 17.42 12.19
C ALA A 509 -16.61 17.30 13.46
N HIS A 510 -17.19 16.77 14.52
CA HIS A 510 -16.49 16.53 15.80
C HIS A 510 -15.63 15.28 15.72
#